data_96a12006c161cca4e909a1fd04459596
#
_entry.id   96a12006c161cca4e909a1fd04459596
#
_cell.length_a   1.000
_cell.length_b   1.000
_cell.length_c   1.000
_cell.angle_alpha   90.00
_cell.angle_beta   90.00
_cell.angle_gamma   90.00
#
_symmetry.space_group_name_H-M   'P 1'
#
loop_
_entity.id
_entity.type
_entity.pdbx_description
1 polymer ?
#
loop_
_entity_poly.entity_id
_entity_poly.type
_entity_poly.pdbx_seq_one_letter_code
_entity_poly.pdbx_strand_id
1 'polypeptide(L)'
;MPWSSFAAPSRRYGALVALLFAAACSGDSLLTAPGAGRDVVPPPPPPHYPILFVHGFNASAATWLTMVGRFKTDGYTDQELVNFSYDYRLSNATTAQTIAKKVDSVLLATGAHHVDIITHSMGALSARYYVRNLLPIGDRRVDAVVNLGGTNHGTITAFGCTPISCTEMRPYSSFVTKLNATDETWGTPRYATWWSACDEVIYPQTSAKLSGAVNTQTACLRHSDLHENFTVYTQVRDLVKQTPQGL
;
A
#
# COMPACT_ATOMS: atom_id res chain seq x y z
N MET A 1 16.93 -20.29 53.01
CA MET A 1 16.55 -19.50 54.24
C MET A 1 15.71 -18.32 53.79
N PRO A 2 14.72 -17.93 54.59
CA PRO A 2 13.32 -18.24 54.29
C PRO A 2 12.46 -16.96 54.09
N TRP A 3 11.36 -17.15 53.40
CA TRP A 3 9.96 -16.76 53.68
C TRP A 3 9.66 -15.41 54.36
N SER A 4 8.79 -14.64 53.74
CA SER A 4 7.58 -14.18 54.45
C SER A 4 6.49 -13.69 53.52
N SER A 5 5.37 -14.39 53.60
CA SER A 5 4.03 -14.02 53.16
C SER A 5 3.51 -12.83 53.96
N PHE A 6 2.69 -11.97 53.35
CA PHE A 6 1.66 -11.24 54.09
C PHE A 6 0.34 -11.24 53.34
N ALA A 7 -0.67 -11.66 54.09
CA ALA A 7 -2.04 -11.87 53.71
C ALA A 7 -2.86 -10.57 53.72
N ALA A 8 -3.99 -10.63 53.04
CA ALA A 8 -5.06 -9.64 52.98
C ALA A 8 -5.78 -9.42 54.31
N PRO A 9 -6.60 -8.38 54.45
CA PRO A 9 -7.91 -8.61 55.05
C PRO A 9 -9.10 -8.15 54.20
N SER A 10 -10.08 -9.02 54.22
CA SER A 10 -11.47 -8.84 53.87
C SER A 10 -12.21 -7.88 54.80
N ARG A 11 -13.08 -7.04 54.30
CA ARG A 11 -14.22 -6.53 55.05
C ARG A 11 -15.51 -6.56 54.27
N ARG A 12 -16.47 -7.17 54.91
CA ARG A 12 -17.87 -7.35 54.54
C ARG A 12 -18.74 -6.22 55.11
N TYR A 13 -19.95 -6.16 54.56
CA TYR A 13 -21.25 -5.67 55.06
C TYR A 13 -21.66 -4.23 54.80
N GLY A 14 -22.90 -4.17 54.32
CA GLY A 14 -23.83 -3.09 54.47
C GLY A 14 -24.95 -3.10 53.41
N ALA A 15 -25.91 -4.03 53.62
CA ALA A 15 -27.21 -3.93 52.98
C ALA A 15 -28.06 -2.87 53.69
N LEU A 16 -28.72 -1.99 52.97
CA LEU A 16 -29.85 -1.22 53.46
C LEU A 16 -30.97 -1.21 52.42
N VAL A 17 -32.12 -1.58 52.93
CA VAL A 17 -33.40 -1.86 52.31
C VAL A 17 -34.25 -0.58 52.28
N ALA A 18 -35.03 -0.44 51.22
CA ALA A 18 -36.37 0.15 51.05
C ALA A 18 -36.60 1.65 51.28
N LEU A 19 -37.35 2.24 50.39
CA LEU A 19 -38.79 2.47 50.55
C LEU A 19 -39.40 3.06 49.27
N LEU A 20 -40.50 2.51 48.88
CA LEU A 20 -41.41 2.90 47.83
C LEU A 20 -42.04 4.27 48.12
N PHE A 21 -42.09 5.15 47.13
CA PHE A 21 -43.16 6.14 47.00
C PHE A 21 -43.66 6.15 45.57
N ALA A 22 -44.87 5.65 45.41
CA ALA A 22 -45.65 5.85 44.22
C ALA A 22 -46.25 7.26 44.24
N ALA A 23 -46.00 8.03 43.21
CA ALA A 23 -46.78 9.21 42.87
C ALA A 23 -47.09 9.11 41.38
N ALA A 24 -48.33 8.80 41.07
CA ALA A 24 -48.93 8.91 39.76
C ALA A 24 -49.13 10.39 39.48
N CYS A 25 -48.57 10.87 38.36
CA CYS A 25 -48.99 12.05 37.65
C CYS A 25 -49.03 11.72 36.18
N SER A 26 -50.28 11.60 35.69
CA SER A 26 -50.60 11.58 34.30
C SER A 26 -50.25 12.89 33.66
N GLY A 27 -49.40 12.87 32.69
CA GLY A 27 -49.03 13.98 31.82
C GLY A 27 -48.63 13.41 30.47
N ASP A 28 -49.60 13.37 29.54
CA ASP A 28 -49.32 13.09 28.13
C ASP A 28 -48.38 14.15 27.58
N SER A 29 -47.12 13.82 27.48
CA SER A 29 -46.15 14.53 26.63
C SER A 29 -45.73 13.55 25.55
N LEU A 30 -46.30 13.73 24.38
CA LEU A 30 -45.76 13.16 23.13
C LEU A 30 -44.32 13.66 22.95
N LEU A 31 -43.36 12.92 23.56
CA LEU A 31 -41.98 12.99 23.17
C LEU A 31 -41.85 12.36 21.81
N THR A 32 -41.91 13.20 20.77
CA THR A 32 -41.43 12.82 19.44
C THR A 32 -40.01 12.28 19.59
N ALA A 33 -39.84 10.99 19.35
CA ALA A 33 -38.54 10.37 19.27
C ALA A 33 -37.66 11.18 18.28
N PRO A 34 -36.40 11.51 18.62
CA PRO A 34 -35.50 12.13 17.67
C PRO A 34 -35.34 11.16 16.50
N GLY A 35 -35.52 11.73 15.30
CA GLY A 35 -35.66 11.00 14.03
C GLY A 35 -34.68 9.85 13.89
N ALA A 36 -35.24 8.75 13.41
CA ALA A 36 -34.50 7.61 12.91
C ALA A 36 -33.31 8.13 12.09
N GLY A 37 -32.10 7.78 12.53
CA GLY A 37 -30.90 8.08 11.78
C GLY A 37 -31.14 7.65 10.33
N ARG A 38 -30.98 8.58 9.42
CA ARG A 38 -30.96 8.21 8.00
C ARG A 38 -29.85 7.19 7.87
N ASP A 39 -30.21 5.99 7.48
CA ASP A 39 -29.24 4.98 7.05
C ASP A 39 -28.45 5.66 5.92
N VAL A 40 -27.24 6.15 6.26
CA VAL A 40 -26.33 6.68 5.27
C VAL A 40 -25.85 5.48 4.47
N VAL A 41 -26.54 5.21 3.37
CA VAL A 41 -26.08 4.22 2.41
C VAL A 41 -24.68 4.67 1.97
N PRO A 42 -23.64 3.86 2.18
CA PRO A 42 -22.30 4.21 1.73
C PRO A 42 -22.34 4.54 0.23
N PRO A 43 -21.58 5.51 -0.24
CA PRO A 43 -21.49 5.77 -1.67
C PRO A 43 -21.06 4.48 -2.38
N PRO A 44 -21.54 4.24 -3.61
CA PRO A 44 -21.10 3.08 -4.38
C PRO A 44 -19.57 3.14 -4.53
N PRO A 45 -18.89 1.98 -4.52
CA PRO A 45 -17.44 1.93 -4.71
C PRO A 45 -17.07 2.61 -6.03
N PRO A 46 -15.89 3.26 -6.09
CA PRO A 46 -15.47 3.96 -7.30
C PRO A 46 -15.34 2.98 -8.47
N PRO A 47 -15.54 3.46 -9.72
CA PRO A 47 -15.47 2.62 -10.92
C PRO A 47 -14.07 2.05 -11.20
N HIS A 48 -13.05 2.58 -10.52
CA HIS A 48 -11.66 2.17 -10.62
C HIS A 48 -11.10 1.90 -9.23
N TYR A 49 -10.13 0.99 -9.13
CA TYR A 49 -9.34 0.92 -7.91
C TYR A 49 -8.42 2.13 -7.83
N PRO A 50 -8.28 2.78 -6.67
CA PRO A 50 -7.31 3.84 -6.50
C PRO A 50 -5.89 3.34 -6.76
N ILE A 51 -5.03 4.23 -7.23
CA ILE A 51 -3.64 3.93 -7.58
C ILE A 51 -2.71 4.67 -6.64
N LEU A 52 -1.81 3.93 -6.01
CA LEU A 52 -0.71 4.48 -5.22
C LEU A 52 0.58 4.49 -6.04
N PHE A 53 1.20 5.66 -6.20
CA PHE A 53 2.44 5.84 -6.96
C PHE A 53 3.64 5.96 -6.02
N VAL A 54 4.64 5.08 -6.20
CA VAL A 54 5.84 5.01 -5.35
C VAL A 54 7.09 5.31 -6.20
N HIS A 55 7.70 6.46 -5.98
CA HIS A 55 8.89 6.89 -6.74
C HIS A 55 10.15 6.12 -6.37
N GLY A 56 11.24 6.35 -7.09
CA GLY A 56 12.54 5.72 -6.90
C GLY A 56 13.50 6.52 -6.00
N PHE A 57 14.77 6.08 -6.01
CA PHE A 57 15.86 6.77 -5.35
C PHE A 57 16.13 8.15 -5.98
N ASN A 58 16.47 9.13 -5.16
CA ASN A 58 16.74 10.52 -5.57
C ASN A 58 15.59 11.16 -6.39
N ALA A 59 14.35 10.79 -6.09
CA ALA A 59 13.16 11.24 -6.78
C ALA A 59 12.11 11.76 -5.79
N SER A 60 10.96 12.13 -6.29
CA SER A 60 9.83 12.64 -5.51
C SER A 60 8.51 12.32 -6.21
N ALA A 61 7.40 12.80 -5.67
CA ALA A 61 6.09 12.75 -6.32
C ALA A 61 6.10 13.31 -7.75
N ALA A 62 7.03 14.24 -8.08
CA ALA A 62 7.14 14.81 -9.42
C ALA A 62 7.40 13.75 -10.52
N THR A 63 8.00 12.61 -10.18
CA THR A 63 8.17 11.47 -11.08
C THR A 63 6.88 11.08 -11.81
N TRP A 64 5.74 11.23 -11.17
CA TRP A 64 4.48 10.67 -11.62
C TRP A 64 3.54 11.67 -12.30
N LEU A 65 3.94 12.94 -12.44
CA LEU A 65 3.03 13.98 -12.93
C LEU A 65 2.44 13.66 -14.30
N THR A 66 3.25 13.16 -15.24
CA THR A 66 2.78 12.76 -16.56
C THR A 66 1.81 11.59 -16.51
N MET A 67 2.16 10.53 -15.77
CA MET A 67 1.32 9.34 -15.66
C MET A 67 0.01 9.64 -14.93
N VAL A 68 0.05 10.39 -13.83
CA VAL A 68 -1.12 10.88 -13.10
C VAL A 68 -2.03 11.72 -14.00
N GLY A 69 -1.45 12.63 -14.79
CA GLY A 69 -2.21 13.44 -15.74
C GLY A 69 -2.96 12.59 -16.76
N ARG A 70 -2.33 11.52 -17.25
CA ARG A 70 -2.95 10.58 -18.20
C ARG A 70 -4.09 9.77 -17.54
N PHE A 71 -3.90 9.28 -16.32
CA PHE A 71 -4.98 8.60 -15.59
C PHE A 71 -6.17 9.52 -15.32
N LYS A 72 -5.93 10.81 -15.03
CA LYS A 72 -7.02 11.81 -14.95
C LYS A 72 -7.77 11.95 -16.27
N THR A 73 -7.07 11.97 -17.39
CA THR A 73 -7.70 12.00 -18.72
C THR A 73 -8.54 10.75 -18.96
N ASP A 74 -8.15 9.62 -18.39
CA ASP A 74 -8.86 8.34 -18.48
C ASP A 74 -10.01 8.20 -17.44
N GLY A 75 -10.32 9.27 -16.68
CA GLY A 75 -11.49 9.36 -15.81
C GLY A 75 -11.23 9.12 -14.32
N TYR A 76 -9.96 8.91 -13.90
CA TYR A 76 -9.62 8.82 -12.48
C TYR A 76 -9.72 10.18 -11.80
N THR A 77 -10.23 10.20 -10.58
CA THR A 77 -10.33 11.39 -9.73
C THR A 77 -9.04 11.65 -8.96
N ASP A 78 -8.90 12.87 -8.41
CA ASP A 78 -7.77 13.21 -7.53
C ASP A 78 -7.73 12.35 -6.25
N GLN A 79 -8.87 11.87 -5.78
CA GLN A 79 -8.94 11.02 -4.60
C GLN A 79 -8.45 9.59 -4.87
N GLU A 80 -8.57 9.13 -6.11
CA GLU A 80 -8.13 7.79 -6.54
C GLU A 80 -6.63 7.74 -6.89
N LEU A 81 -5.96 8.90 -7.08
CA LEU A 81 -4.57 8.96 -7.53
C LEU A 81 -3.66 9.47 -6.42
N VAL A 82 -3.10 8.56 -5.63
CA VAL A 82 -2.25 8.89 -4.49
C VAL A 82 -0.80 9.00 -4.92
N ASN A 83 -0.35 10.23 -5.14
CA ASN A 83 1.02 10.55 -5.47
C ASN A 83 1.67 11.28 -4.28
N PHE A 84 2.77 10.77 -3.75
CA PHE A 84 3.41 11.29 -2.54
C PHE A 84 4.93 11.24 -2.61
N SER A 85 5.59 12.13 -1.87
CA SER A 85 7.04 12.10 -1.65
C SER A 85 7.37 11.46 -0.31
N TYR A 86 8.52 10.81 -0.25
CA TYR A 86 9.11 10.26 0.97
C TYR A 86 10.62 10.44 0.96
N ASP A 87 11.27 10.29 2.10
CA ASP A 87 12.73 10.33 2.16
C ASP A 87 13.33 9.03 1.62
N TYR A 88 13.77 9.08 0.38
CA TYR A 88 14.36 7.94 -0.35
C TYR A 88 15.67 7.41 0.28
N ARG A 89 16.27 8.12 1.23
CA ARG A 89 17.51 7.71 1.89
C ARG A 89 17.25 6.70 3.01
N LEU A 90 16.02 6.64 3.51
CA LEU A 90 15.61 5.70 4.56
C LEU A 90 15.51 4.28 4.00
N SER A 91 15.46 3.29 4.90
CA SER A 91 15.22 1.90 4.54
C SER A 91 13.93 1.72 3.75
N ASN A 92 13.94 0.84 2.75
CA ASN A 92 12.72 0.44 2.03
C ASN A 92 11.66 -0.15 2.96
N ALA A 93 12.05 -0.75 4.08
CA ALA A 93 11.11 -1.19 5.11
C ALA A 93 10.38 -0.01 5.78
N THR A 94 11.08 1.13 6.00
CA THR A 94 10.46 2.36 6.52
C THR A 94 9.50 2.98 5.50
N THR A 95 9.90 3.00 4.23
CA THR A 95 9.02 3.46 3.14
C THR A 95 7.79 2.56 3.01
N ALA A 96 7.93 1.24 3.20
CA ALA A 96 6.81 0.31 3.21
C ALA A 96 5.76 0.61 4.29
N GLN A 97 6.18 1.09 5.47
CA GLN A 97 5.25 1.56 6.51
C GLN A 97 4.48 2.82 6.07
N THR A 98 5.13 3.70 5.31
CA THR A 98 4.44 4.86 4.71
C THR A 98 3.44 4.41 3.65
N ILE A 99 3.80 3.43 2.81
CA ILE A 99 2.89 2.82 1.84
C ILE A 99 1.66 2.24 2.55
N ALA A 100 1.84 1.48 3.63
CA ALA A 100 0.73 0.91 4.41
C ALA A 100 -0.26 2.01 4.85
N LYS A 101 0.23 3.09 5.45
CA LYS A 101 -0.61 4.22 5.88
C LYS A 101 -1.34 4.90 4.71
N LYS A 102 -0.68 5.02 3.56
CA LYS A 102 -1.29 5.62 2.35
C LYS A 102 -2.37 4.72 1.77
N VAL A 103 -2.15 3.41 1.76
CA VAL A 103 -3.16 2.42 1.35
C VAL A 103 -4.38 2.50 2.26
N ASP A 104 -4.19 2.44 3.59
CA ASP A 104 -5.30 2.56 4.54
C ASP A 104 -6.09 3.87 4.33
N SER A 105 -5.36 4.98 4.13
CA SER A 105 -5.99 6.29 3.94
C SER A 105 -6.81 6.38 2.65
N VAL A 106 -6.30 5.86 1.53
CA VAL A 106 -7.00 5.95 0.25
C VAL A 106 -8.22 5.02 0.20
N LEU A 107 -8.11 3.82 0.76
CA LEU A 107 -9.24 2.90 0.85
C LEU A 107 -10.36 3.50 1.70
N LEU A 108 -10.02 4.12 2.84
CA LEU A 108 -10.99 4.83 3.67
C LEU A 108 -11.62 6.03 2.95
N ALA A 109 -10.83 6.83 2.25
CA ALA A 109 -11.29 8.04 1.58
C ALA A 109 -12.19 7.76 0.38
N THR A 110 -11.91 6.67 -0.37
CA THR A 110 -12.63 6.32 -1.59
C THR A 110 -13.74 5.30 -1.38
N GLY A 111 -13.74 4.59 -0.25
CA GLY A 111 -14.63 3.44 -0.04
C GLY A 111 -14.27 2.22 -0.89
N ALA A 112 -13.13 2.24 -1.59
CA ALA A 112 -12.65 1.11 -2.38
C ALA A 112 -12.18 -0.03 -1.46
N HIS A 113 -12.33 -1.27 -1.94
CA HIS A 113 -11.83 -2.45 -1.24
C HIS A 113 -10.41 -2.85 -1.67
N HIS A 114 -9.97 -2.37 -2.82
CA HIS A 114 -8.68 -2.69 -3.40
C HIS A 114 -7.93 -1.43 -3.85
N VAL A 115 -6.61 -1.53 -3.95
CA VAL A 115 -5.70 -0.51 -4.47
C VAL A 115 -4.68 -1.14 -5.40
N ASP A 116 -4.31 -0.43 -6.47
CA ASP A 116 -3.16 -0.77 -7.30
C ASP A 116 -1.94 0.01 -6.84
N ILE A 117 -0.76 -0.61 -6.90
CA ILE A 117 0.50 0.06 -6.55
C ILE A 117 1.39 0.08 -7.79
N ILE A 118 1.68 1.29 -8.29
CA ILE A 118 2.60 1.50 -9.41
C ILE A 118 3.91 2.08 -8.87
N THR A 119 5.01 1.44 -9.19
CA THR A 119 6.33 1.78 -8.67
C THR A 119 7.32 2.06 -9.77
N HIS A 120 8.32 2.91 -9.48
CA HIS A 120 9.48 3.10 -10.33
C HIS A 120 10.76 2.77 -9.55
N SER A 121 11.69 2.05 -10.20
CA SER A 121 13.04 1.85 -9.65
C SER A 121 13.03 1.24 -8.25
N MET A 122 13.68 1.87 -7.28
CA MET A 122 13.75 1.48 -5.87
C MET A 122 12.37 1.28 -5.22
N GLY A 123 11.35 2.03 -5.65
CA GLY A 123 9.99 1.93 -5.10
C GLY A 123 9.43 0.51 -5.15
N ALA A 124 9.89 -0.31 -6.10
CA ALA A 124 9.52 -1.72 -6.21
C ALA A 124 9.89 -2.54 -4.94
N LEU A 125 11.06 -2.28 -4.35
CA LEU A 125 11.48 -2.95 -3.12
C LEU A 125 10.57 -2.59 -1.95
N SER A 126 10.22 -1.32 -1.82
CA SER A 126 9.33 -0.84 -0.75
C SER A 126 7.92 -1.41 -0.87
N ALA A 127 7.35 -1.43 -2.07
CA ALA A 127 6.02 -1.98 -2.32
C ALA A 127 5.98 -3.49 -2.09
N ARG A 128 6.96 -4.23 -2.59
CA ARG A 128 7.07 -5.68 -2.36
C ARG A 128 7.29 -6.02 -0.89
N TYR A 129 8.08 -5.19 -0.17
CA TYR A 129 8.25 -5.35 1.27
C TYR A 129 6.93 -5.13 2.02
N TYR A 130 6.15 -4.14 1.63
CA TYR A 130 4.82 -3.91 2.18
C TYR A 130 3.93 -5.15 2.03
N VAL A 131 3.80 -5.67 0.82
CA VAL A 131 2.94 -6.84 0.56
C VAL A 131 3.42 -8.07 1.32
N ARG A 132 4.73 -8.32 1.34
CA ARG A 132 5.29 -9.53 1.93
C ARG A 132 5.32 -9.54 3.45
N ASN A 133 5.61 -8.36 4.07
CA ASN A 133 5.96 -8.32 5.49
C ASN A 133 4.97 -7.53 6.35
N LEU A 134 4.12 -6.70 5.76
CA LEU A 134 3.21 -5.83 6.50
C LEU A 134 1.73 -6.17 6.27
N LEU A 135 1.38 -6.83 5.16
CA LEU A 135 0.03 -7.33 4.97
C LEU A 135 -0.18 -8.67 5.69
N PRO A 136 -1.34 -8.87 6.31
CA PRO A 136 -1.74 -10.19 6.78
C PRO A 136 -1.78 -11.21 5.63
N ILE A 137 -1.49 -12.47 5.94
CA ILE A 137 -1.59 -13.55 4.95
C ILE A 137 -3.03 -13.63 4.45
N GLY A 138 -3.19 -13.62 3.11
CA GLY A 138 -4.51 -13.68 2.47
C GLY A 138 -5.24 -12.35 2.38
N ASP A 139 -4.64 -11.24 2.84
CA ASP A 139 -5.18 -9.90 2.63
C ASP A 139 -5.19 -9.58 1.12
N ARG A 140 -6.31 -9.09 0.62
CA ARG A 140 -6.56 -8.82 -0.79
C ARG A 140 -6.65 -7.34 -1.12
N ARG A 141 -6.37 -6.44 -0.17
CA ARG A 141 -6.47 -5.00 -0.40
C ARG A 141 -5.56 -4.46 -1.52
N VAL A 142 -4.50 -5.16 -1.88
CA VAL A 142 -3.69 -4.84 -3.06
C VAL A 142 -4.12 -5.77 -4.19
N ASP A 143 -4.59 -5.20 -5.30
CA ASP A 143 -4.97 -5.95 -6.50
C ASP A 143 -3.78 -6.17 -7.44
N ALA A 144 -3.03 -5.12 -7.75
CA ALA A 144 -1.85 -5.21 -8.59
C ALA A 144 -0.63 -4.49 -8.01
N VAL A 145 0.55 -5.06 -8.26
CA VAL A 145 1.86 -4.44 -8.03
C VAL A 145 2.59 -4.35 -9.37
N VAL A 146 2.73 -3.12 -9.85
CA VAL A 146 3.35 -2.79 -11.14
C VAL A 146 4.72 -2.18 -10.88
N ASN A 147 5.76 -2.74 -11.50
CA ASN A 147 7.13 -2.26 -11.35
C ASN A 147 7.68 -1.76 -12.69
N LEU A 148 8.02 -0.48 -12.79
CA LEU A 148 8.68 0.12 -13.95
C LEU A 148 10.17 0.25 -13.64
N GLY A 149 11.02 -0.52 -14.30
CA GLY A 149 12.47 -0.56 -14.03
C GLY A 149 12.79 -0.87 -12.57
N GLY A 150 12.07 -1.81 -11.95
CA GLY A 150 12.23 -2.12 -10.53
C GLY A 150 13.59 -2.72 -10.19
N THR A 151 14.16 -2.37 -9.03
CA THR A 151 15.41 -2.95 -8.52
C THR A 151 15.20 -4.34 -7.90
N ASN A 152 14.39 -5.19 -8.53
CA ASN A 152 13.85 -6.41 -7.93
C ASN A 152 14.92 -7.42 -7.46
N HIS A 153 16.03 -7.53 -8.20
CA HIS A 153 17.20 -8.33 -7.80
C HIS A 153 18.43 -7.46 -7.48
N GLY A 154 18.19 -6.15 -7.25
CA GLY A 154 19.22 -5.17 -7.00
C GLY A 154 19.83 -4.61 -8.29
N THR A 155 20.77 -3.68 -8.14
CA THR A 155 21.55 -3.09 -9.23
C THR A 155 22.96 -2.79 -8.78
N ILE A 156 23.97 -3.01 -9.65
CA ILE A 156 25.35 -2.68 -9.30
C ILE A 156 25.59 -1.15 -9.22
N THR A 157 24.75 -0.34 -9.85
CA THR A 157 24.83 1.13 -9.74
C THR A 157 24.63 1.62 -8.30
N ALA A 158 23.96 0.83 -7.46
CA ALA A 158 23.75 1.12 -6.04
C ALA A 158 25.05 1.07 -5.19
N PHE A 159 26.17 0.63 -5.74
CA PHE A 159 27.46 0.76 -5.07
C PHE A 159 27.99 2.20 -5.11
N GLY A 160 27.47 3.04 -5.99
CA GLY A 160 27.82 4.46 -6.13
C GLY A 160 27.16 5.38 -5.10
N CYS A 161 26.36 4.88 -4.17
CA CYS A 161 25.68 5.69 -3.16
C CYS A 161 25.74 5.06 -1.76
N THR A 162 25.51 5.89 -0.71
CA THR A 162 25.77 5.52 0.69
C THR A 162 24.54 5.33 1.58
N PRO A 163 23.36 5.94 1.33
CA PRO A 163 22.19 5.73 2.15
C PRO A 163 21.84 4.24 2.37
N ILE A 164 21.12 3.93 3.44
CA ILE A 164 20.69 2.55 3.74
C ILE A 164 19.93 1.93 2.59
N SER A 165 19.06 2.70 1.93
CA SER A 165 18.32 2.28 0.75
C SER A 165 19.22 1.84 -0.41
N CYS A 166 20.37 2.49 -0.60
CA CYS A 166 21.37 2.06 -1.59
C CYS A 166 21.96 0.69 -1.23
N THR A 167 22.30 0.49 0.04
CA THR A 167 22.80 -0.80 0.52
C THR A 167 21.77 -1.91 0.29
N GLU A 168 20.49 -1.61 0.50
CA GLU A 168 19.39 -2.54 0.25
C GLU A 168 19.20 -2.83 -1.24
N MET A 169 19.45 -1.86 -2.14
CA MET A 169 19.38 -2.04 -3.59
C MET A 169 20.57 -2.81 -4.20
N ARG A 170 21.65 -3.08 -3.45
CA ARG A 170 22.79 -3.83 -3.99
C ARG A 170 22.40 -5.27 -4.30
N PRO A 171 22.90 -5.85 -5.39
CA PRO A 171 22.71 -7.28 -5.67
C PRO A 171 23.18 -8.13 -4.48
N TYR A 172 22.41 -9.18 -4.19
CA TYR A 172 22.69 -10.09 -3.06
C TYR A 172 22.68 -9.45 -1.68
N SER A 173 22.22 -8.20 -1.54
CA SER A 173 22.00 -7.61 -0.21
C SER A 173 21.08 -8.52 0.62
N SER A 174 21.23 -8.49 1.93
CA SER A 174 20.34 -9.24 2.83
C SER A 174 18.86 -8.85 2.63
N PHE A 175 18.60 -7.59 2.24
CA PHE A 175 17.25 -7.11 1.96
C PHE A 175 16.66 -7.79 0.71
N VAL A 176 17.35 -7.70 -0.42
CA VAL A 176 16.91 -8.31 -1.70
C VAL A 176 16.82 -9.83 -1.57
N THR A 177 17.80 -10.47 -0.95
CA THR A 177 17.82 -11.93 -0.75
C THR A 177 16.60 -12.40 0.05
N LYS A 178 16.28 -11.73 1.16
CA LYS A 178 15.10 -12.06 1.98
C LYS A 178 13.80 -11.77 1.25
N LEU A 179 13.74 -10.68 0.50
CA LEU A 179 12.54 -10.28 -0.24
C LEU A 179 12.23 -11.25 -1.40
N ASN A 180 13.24 -11.88 -1.97
CA ASN A 180 13.12 -12.85 -3.07
C ASN A 180 13.09 -14.32 -2.59
N ALA A 181 13.26 -14.58 -1.30
CA ALA A 181 13.29 -15.93 -0.79
C ALA A 181 11.95 -16.65 -1.00
N THR A 182 11.98 -17.85 -1.55
CA THR A 182 10.84 -18.77 -1.80
C THR A 182 9.84 -18.30 -2.86
N ASP A 183 9.38 -17.08 -2.80
CA ASP A 183 8.38 -16.51 -3.72
C ASP A 183 8.71 -15.02 -3.95
N GLU A 184 8.88 -14.62 -5.20
CA GLU A 184 9.17 -13.24 -5.57
C GLU A 184 7.90 -12.39 -5.73
N THR A 185 6.75 -13.06 -5.87
CA THR A 185 5.43 -12.47 -6.10
C THR A 185 4.46 -12.79 -4.96
N TRP A 186 4.94 -12.58 -3.74
CA TRP A 186 4.26 -12.96 -2.50
C TRP A 186 2.82 -12.42 -2.41
N GLY A 187 1.92 -13.27 -1.92
CA GLY A 187 0.54 -12.91 -1.62
C GLY A 187 -0.44 -13.09 -2.77
N THR A 188 -1.50 -12.30 -2.77
CA THR A 188 -2.58 -12.40 -3.75
C THR A 188 -2.50 -11.39 -4.92
N PRO A 189 -1.68 -10.32 -4.88
CA PRO A 189 -1.65 -9.35 -5.96
C PRO A 189 -1.21 -9.93 -7.28
N ARG A 190 -1.71 -9.37 -8.37
CA ARG A 190 -1.15 -9.56 -9.71
C ARG A 190 0.16 -8.77 -9.81
N TYR A 191 1.25 -9.44 -10.20
CA TYR A 191 2.53 -8.76 -10.38
C TYR A 191 2.86 -8.59 -11.86
N ALA A 192 3.29 -7.38 -12.23
CA ALA A 192 3.78 -7.09 -13.56
C ALA A 192 5.00 -6.17 -13.53
N THR A 193 5.94 -6.40 -14.43
CA THR A 193 7.15 -5.58 -14.57
C THR A 193 7.30 -5.08 -16.00
N TRP A 194 7.76 -3.85 -16.15
CA TRP A 194 8.23 -3.29 -17.42
C TRP A 194 9.71 -2.99 -17.29
N TRP A 195 10.50 -3.53 -18.18
CA TRP A 195 11.96 -3.39 -18.17
C TRP A 195 12.49 -3.11 -19.58
N SER A 196 13.63 -2.42 -19.67
CA SER A 196 14.28 -2.05 -20.92
C SER A 196 15.69 -2.62 -20.97
N ALA A 197 16.09 -3.16 -22.12
CA ALA A 197 17.48 -3.56 -22.36
C ALA A 197 18.45 -2.37 -22.41
N CYS A 198 17.92 -1.15 -22.53
CA CYS A 198 18.68 0.11 -22.58
C CYS A 198 18.66 0.88 -21.26
N ASP A 199 18.13 0.27 -20.19
CA ASP A 199 18.11 0.86 -18.85
C ASP A 199 19.56 0.99 -18.35
N GLU A 200 19.99 2.23 -18.12
CA GLU A 200 21.36 2.55 -17.67
C GLU A 200 21.54 2.55 -16.15
N VAL A 201 20.44 2.41 -15.40
CA VAL A 201 20.45 2.42 -13.94
C VAL A 201 20.28 1.02 -13.37
N ILE A 202 19.35 0.23 -13.89
CA ILE A 202 19.19 -1.15 -13.46
C ILE A 202 20.13 -2.05 -14.23
N TYR A 203 21.19 -2.50 -13.57
CA TYR A 203 22.20 -3.35 -14.20
C TYR A 203 22.56 -4.57 -13.31
N PRO A 204 22.48 -5.79 -13.85
CA PRO A 204 21.99 -6.12 -15.20
C PRO A 204 20.50 -5.77 -15.36
N GLN A 205 20.10 -5.38 -16.57
CA GLN A 205 18.73 -4.91 -16.84
C GLN A 205 17.66 -5.96 -16.52
N THR A 206 17.99 -7.22 -16.70
CA THR A 206 17.11 -8.35 -16.36
C THR A 206 16.84 -8.49 -14.85
N SER A 207 17.59 -7.76 -14.02
CA SER A 207 17.37 -7.63 -12.58
C SER A 207 15.99 -7.02 -12.23
N ALA A 208 15.37 -6.33 -13.19
CA ALA A 208 14.04 -5.76 -13.04
C ALA A 208 12.91 -6.79 -13.17
N LYS A 209 13.18 -8.01 -13.65
CA LYS A 209 12.18 -9.07 -13.80
C LYS A 209 11.85 -9.68 -12.43
N LEU A 210 10.71 -10.37 -12.37
CA LEU A 210 10.29 -11.19 -11.21
C LEU A 210 9.82 -12.55 -11.70
N SER A 211 10.20 -13.59 -11.00
CA SER A 211 9.60 -14.91 -11.18
C SER A 211 8.15 -14.87 -10.71
N GLY A 212 7.24 -15.44 -11.48
CA GLY A 212 5.80 -15.41 -11.19
C GLY A 212 5.05 -14.17 -11.69
N ALA A 213 5.76 -13.12 -12.15
CA ALA A 213 5.15 -11.92 -12.70
C ALA A 213 5.00 -11.97 -14.23
N VAL A 214 4.10 -11.12 -14.75
CA VAL A 214 4.11 -10.76 -16.18
C VAL A 214 5.28 -9.82 -16.42
N ASN A 215 6.30 -10.26 -17.17
CA ASN A 215 7.50 -9.48 -17.44
C ASN A 215 7.49 -8.96 -18.88
N THR A 216 7.28 -7.65 -19.05
CA THR A 216 7.20 -6.99 -20.36
C THR A 216 8.51 -6.27 -20.67
N GLN A 217 9.17 -6.65 -21.75
CA GLN A 217 10.29 -5.89 -22.29
C GLN A 217 9.76 -4.74 -23.12
N THR A 218 10.23 -3.53 -22.84
CA THR A 218 9.87 -2.33 -23.63
C THR A 218 10.79 -2.20 -24.84
N ALA A 219 10.49 -1.23 -25.71
CA ALA A 219 11.48 -0.68 -26.62
C ALA A 219 12.72 -0.20 -25.85
N CYS A 220 13.77 0.19 -26.58
CA CYS A 220 14.98 0.77 -25.98
C CYS A 220 14.64 2.11 -25.28
N LEU A 221 14.27 2.05 -24.01
CA LEU A 221 13.95 3.19 -23.16
C LEU A 221 15.03 3.36 -22.09
N ARG A 222 15.37 4.60 -21.77
CA ARG A 222 16.19 4.91 -20.61
C ARG A 222 15.39 4.70 -19.33
N HIS A 223 16.09 4.60 -18.22
CA HIS A 223 15.47 4.34 -16.91
C HIS A 223 14.33 5.31 -16.58
N SER A 224 14.58 6.61 -16.73
CA SER A 224 13.59 7.67 -16.48
C SER A 224 12.45 7.70 -17.50
N ASP A 225 12.65 7.16 -18.70
CA ASP A 225 11.63 7.20 -19.74
C ASP A 225 10.52 6.15 -19.48
N LEU A 226 10.78 5.14 -18.67
CA LEU A 226 9.82 4.07 -18.40
C LEU A 226 8.51 4.59 -17.80
N HIS A 227 8.55 5.57 -16.88
CA HIS A 227 7.34 6.14 -16.30
C HIS A 227 6.74 7.30 -17.14
N GLU A 228 7.48 7.79 -18.16
CA GLU A 228 7.03 8.84 -19.06
C GLU A 228 6.45 8.30 -20.39
N ASN A 229 6.82 7.08 -20.78
CA ASN A 229 6.48 6.52 -22.08
C ASN A 229 4.99 6.23 -22.21
N PHE A 230 4.39 6.66 -23.33
CA PHE A 230 2.96 6.49 -23.56
C PHE A 230 2.55 5.02 -23.77
N THR A 231 3.37 4.23 -24.46
CA THR A 231 3.10 2.80 -24.67
C THR A 231 3.15 2.04 -23.33
N VAL A 232 4.13 2.33 -22.48
CA VAL A 232 4.17 1.76 -21.11
C VAL A 232 2.93 2.16 -20.33
N TYR A 233 2.55 3.44 -20.37
CA TYR A 233 1.32 3.91 -19.73
C TYR A 233 0.08 3.13 -20.19
N THR A 234 -0.13 2.98 -21.49
CA THR A 234 -1.33 2.29 -22.01
C THR A 234 -1.38 0.83 -21.57
N GLN A 235 -0.26 0.13 -21.58
CA GLN A 235 -0.16 -1.25 -21.12
C GLN A 235 -0.42 -1.37 -19.61
N VAL A 236 0.14 -0.47 -18.80
CA VAL A 236 -0.10 -0.41 -17.34
C VAL A 236 -1.56 -0.11 -17.05
N ARG A 237 -2.12 0.90 -17.71
CA ARG A 237 -3.54 1.26 -17.58
C ARG A 237 -4.44 0.05 -17.90
N ASP A 238 -4.18 -0.64 -18.97
CA ASP A 238 -5.01 -1.78 -19.40
C ASP A 238 -4.89 -2.95 -18.40
N LEU A 239 -3.75 -3.10 -17.74
CA LEU A 239 -3.57 -4.08 -16.66
C LEU A 239 -4.38 -3.69 -15.42
N VAL A 240 -4.30 -2.45 -14.93
CA VAL A 240 -4.99 -2.02 -13.71
C VAL A 240 -6.51 -1.87 -13.92
N LYS A 241 -6.97 -1.64 -15.16
CA LYS A 241 -8.39 -1.66 -15.51
C LYS A 241 -9.01 -3.07 -15.57
N GLN A 242 -8.18 -4.11 -15.62
CA GLN A 242 -8.65 -5.50 -15.57
C GLN A 242 -9.00 -5.86 -14.13
N THR A 243 -10.13 -5.37 -13.65
CA THR A 243 -10.70 -5.86 -12.39
C THR A 243 -10.95 -7.36 -12.52
N PRO A 244 -10.50 -8.19 -11.58
CA PRO A 244 -10.89 -9.59 -11.58
C PRO A 244 -12.41 -9.67 -11.60
N GLN A 245 -12.98 -10.19 -12.68
CA GLN A 245 -14.43 -10.39 -12.77
C GLN A 245 -14.80 -11.47 -11.77
N GLY A 246 -15.51 -11.11 -10.73
CA GLY A 246 -16.23 -12.00 -9.83
C GLY A 246 -15.40 -12.51 -8.65
N LEU A 247 -15.48 -11.84 -7.54
CA LEU A 247 -15.43 -12.41 -6.20
C LEU A 247 -16.70 -11.98 -5.45
#